data_6e50cdf49f18e3151c485cbb31ca0d03
#
_entry.id   6e50cdf49f18e3151c485cbb31ca0d03
#
_cell.length_a   1.000
_cell.length_b   1.000
_cell.length_c   1.000
_cell.angle_alpha   90.00
_cell.angle_beta   90.00
_cell.angle_gamma   90.00
#
_symmetry.space_group_name_H-M   'P 1'
#
loop_
_entity.id
_entity.type
_entity.pdbx_description
1 polymer ?
#
loop_
_entity_poly.entity_id
_entity_poly.type
_entity_poly.pdbx_seq_one_letter_code
_entity_poly.pdbx_strand_id
1 'polypeptide(L)'
;MSLEIYLNHYSNSPLKSVIKAIDESAKKSFEEASPIPAAANHSVEFYNHEQERIFNQEWICIARTDEVPNTGDFLTHDIAGTPVVIIRQESNEILGFVNACAHRFTCLVPKLAGNAFAFTCPNHAWTYGLNGSLKHAPFMEMKTNFDIEKHHLKALHTEIWEGFIYITLAKNPNKKVSSTLEGLRKNVVGQYDMGSYQTIIRESMSWDANWKNLIENFTESYHVPIAHQKTFANHKKPIEDYICGEDSDHYCYHYAPQESESGPGSAHLNNTKLKDKWRRTMVDFCIFPNHLVTLMPDYLWWVSVMPDGIGRFKATWGVAVPPEILAEVPTANYGAWVLQMTDYMNTANSEDKALVQGLYRGSSSQLLPKGTLHPIEKNLWQFTKYLSRISS
;
A
#
# COMPACT_ATOMS: atom_id res chain seq x y z
N MET A 1 -5.12 -20.64 21.62
CA MET A 1 -3.72 -20.74 22.08
C MET A 1 -3.18 -19.33 21.97
N SER A 2 -2.84 -18.69 23.11
CA SER A 2 -2.53 -17.27 23.18
C SER A 2 -1.27 -16.92 22.37
N LEU A 3 -1.25 -15.75 21.74
CA LEU A 3 -0.11 -15.17 20.99
C LEU A 3 1.22 -15.15 21.78
N GLU A 4 1.15 -15.22 23.10
CA GLU A 4 2.32 -15.21 24.00
C GLU A 4 3.28 -16.40 23.85
N ILE A 5 2.84 -17.52 23.24
CA ILE A 5 3.69 -18.71 23.09
C ILE A 5 4.66 -18.61 21.89
N TYR A 6 4.48 -17.61 21.02
CA TYR A 6 5.33 -17.37 19.85
C TYR A 6 6.27 -16.16 19.96
N LEU A 7 6.61 -15.71 21.16
CA LEU A 7 7.78 -14.84 21.35
C LEU A 7 9.00 -15.65 20.92
N ASN A 8 9.33 -15.51 19.65
CA ASN A 8 10.40 -16.28 19.06
C ASN A 8 11.78 -15.77 19.49
N HIS A 9 12.80 -16.55 19.19
CA HIS A 9 14.18 -16.25 19.58
C HIS A 9 14.71 -14.90 19.11
N TYR A 10 14.09 -14.27 18.09
CA TYR A 10 14.50 -12.99 17.55
C TYR A 10 13.79 -11.77 18.16
N SER A 11 12.75 -11.97 19.01
CA SER A 11 11.97 -10.86 19.56
C SER A 11 12.83 -9.82 20.33
N ASN A 12 13.88 -10.30 20.98
CA ASN A 12 14.83 -9.49 21.74
C ASN A 12 16.13 -9.18 20.95
N SER A 13 16.15 -9.38 19.63
CA SER A 13 17.33 -9.04 18.83
C SER A 13 17.57 -7.53 18.88
N PRO A 14 18.77 -7.09 19.29
CA PRO A 14 19.07 -5.66 19.39
C PRO A 14 18.99 -4.98 18.03
N LEU A 15 18.43 -3.78 17.99
CA LEU A 15 18.24 -2.98 16.77
C LEU A 15 19.52 -2.93 15.92
N LYS A 16 20.66 -2.61 16.53
CA LYS A 16 21.95 -2.50 15.82
C LYS A 16 22.36 -3.79 15.12
N SER A 17 22.07 -4.95 15.71
CA SER A 17 22.42 -6.23 15.09
C SER A 17 21.51 -6.54 13.89
N VAL A 18 20.23 -6.17 13.95
CA VAL A 18 19.28 -6.33 12.85
C VAL A 18 19.65 -5.43 11.69
N ILE A 19 19.90 -4.13 11.94
CA ILE A 19 20.35 -3.17 10.91
C ILE A 19 21.63 -3.66 10.26
N LYS A 20 22.63 -4.07 11.05
CA LYS A 20 23.88 -4.61 10.51
C LYS A 20 23.65 -5.80 9.59
N ALA A 21 22.77 -6.73 9.96
CA ALA A 21 22.49 -7.90 9.14
C ALA A 21 21.78 -7.53 7.81
N ILE A 22 20.88 -6.54 7.83
CA ILE A 22 20.24 -5.98 6.63
C ILE A 22 21.29 -5.32 5.73
N ASP A 23 22.18 -4.49 6.29
CA ASP A 23 23.23 -3.79 5.55
C ASP A 23 24.22 -4.75 4.90
N GLU A 24 24.61 -5.81 5.62
CA GLU A 24 25.47 -6.87 5.07
C GLU A 24 24.81 -7.62 3.92
N SER A 25 23.49 -7.84 4.00
CA SER A 25 22.69 -8.45 2.92
C SER A 25 22.57 -7.53 1.71
N ALA A 26 22.28 -6.25 1.94
CA ALA A 26 22.09 -5.26 0.88
C ALA A 26 23.36 -4.94 0.08
N LYS A 27 24.54 -5.09 0.70
CA LYS A 27 25.85 -4.86 0.06
C LYS A 27 26.31 -5.98 -0.87
N LYS A 28 25.70 -7.16 -0.81
CA LYS A 28 26.02 -8.26 -1.70
C LYS A 28 25.54 -8.00 -3.12
N SER A 29 26.18 -8.63 -4.09
CA SER A 29 25.62 -8.73 -5.43
C SER A 29 24.30 -9.52 -5.40
N PHE A 30 23.48 -9.39 -6.44
CA PHE A 30 22.24 -10.14 -6.49
C PHE A 30 22.47 -11.65 -6.52
N GLU A 31 23.53 -12.11 -7.19
CA GLU A 31 23.91 -13.52 -7.28
C GLU A 31 24.23 -14.14 -5.89
N GLU A 32 24.64 -13.31 -4.94
CA GLU A 32 24.95 -13.72 -3.56
C GLU A 32 23.84 -13.33 -2.57
N ALA A 33 22.75 -12.74 -3.07
CA ALA A 33 21.65 -12.25 -2.26
C ALA A 33 20.89 -13.42 -1.58
N SER A 34 20.30 -13.10 -0.44
CA SER A 34 19.44 -13.98 0.33
C SER A 34 18.21 -13.20 0.78
N PRO A 35 17.11 -13.90 1.14
CA PRO A 35 15.95 -13.24 1.76
C PRO A 35 16.36 -12.33 2.90
N ILE A 36 15.51 -11.37 3.26
CA ILE A 36 15.77 -10.47 4.40
C ILE A 36 16.09 -11.27 5.66
N PRO A 37 17.00 -10.79 6.52
CA PRO A 37 17.33 -11.48 7.76
C PRO A 37 16.08 -11.72 8.61
N ALA A 38 15.89 -12.94 9.07
CA ALA A 38 14.71 -13.34 9.85
C ALA A 38 14.44 -12.43 11.06
N ALA A 39 15.50 -11.95 11.71
CA ALA A 39 15.41 -11.00 12.81
C ALA A 39 14.65 -9.70 12.42
N ALA A 40 14.70 -9.28 11.17
CA ALA A 40 13.97 -8.11 10.70
C ALA A 40 12.43 -8.27 10.78
N ASN A 41 11.94 -9.51 10.68
CA ASN A 41 10.51 -9.82 10.81
C ASN A 41 10.04 -9.99 12.24
N HIS A 42 10.97 -10.18 13.20
CA HIS A 42 10.63 -10.65 14.53
C HIS A 42 11.17 -9.79 15.67
N SER A 43 12.12 -8.85 15.43
CA SER A 43 12.66 -7.97 16.46
C SER A 43 11.68 -6.86 16.82
N VAL A 44 11.35 -6.75 18.11
CA VAL A 44 10.47 -5.67 18.62
C VAL A 44 11.15 -4.31 18.45
N GLU A 45 12.48 -4.23 18.72
CA GLU A 45 13.21 -2.97 18.56
C GLU A 45 13.23 -2.52 17.09
N PHE A 46 13.41 -3.46 16.15
CA PHE A 46 13.38 -3.13 14.73
C PHE A 46 11.98 -2.72 14.27
N TYR A 47 10.92 -3.39 14.75
CA TYR A 47 9.54 -2.98 14.48
C TYR A 47 9.27 -1.54 14.93
N ASN A 48 9.68 -1.16 16.14
CA ASN A 48 9.53 0.21 16.62
C ASN A 48 10.32 1.21 15.77
N HIS A 49 11.52 0.83 15.35
CA HIS A 49 12.35 1.62 14.44
C HIS A 49 11.68 1.82 13.07
N GLU A 50 11.04 0.79 12.53
CA GLU A 50 10.23 0.89 11.28
C GLU A 50 9.09 1.90 11.44
N GLN A 51 8.37 1.90 12.58
CA GLN A 51 7.32 2.90 12.83
C GLN A 51 7.88 4.32 12.78
N GLU A 52 9.03 4.55 13.37
CA GLU A 52 9.67 5.88 13.46
C GLU A 52 10.30 6.33 12.14
N ARG A 53 10.99 5.42 11.45
CA ARG A 53 11.84 5.76 10.29
C ARG A 53 11.16 5.54 8.95
N ILE A 54 10.18 4.62 8.88
CA ILE A 54 9.45 4.30 7.66
C ILE A 54 8.07 4.96 7.71
N PHE A 55 7.16 4.46 8.53
CA PHE A 55 5.76 4.86 8.48
C PHE A 55 5.50 6.31 8.94
N ASN A 56 6.36 6.88 9.77
CA ASN A 56 6.31 8.30 10.15
C ASN A 56 7.04 9.24 9.18
N GLN A 57 7.81 8.74 8.22
CA GLN A 57 8.65 9.58 7.36
C GLN A 57 8.38 9.42 5.86
N GLU A 58 8.04 8.20 5.42
CA GLU A 58 7.83 7.92 4.01
C GLU A 58 6.41 8.32 3.54
N TRP A 59 6.23 8.35 2.25
CA TRP A 59 4.92 8.52 1.63
C TRP A 59 4.14 7.20 1.69
N ILE A 60 2.97 7.23 2.31
CA ILE A 60 2.10 6.08 2.51
C ILE A 60 0.89 6.20 1.59
N CYS A 61 0.69 5.22 0.71
CA CYS A 61 -0.53 5.08 -0.07
C CYS A 61 -1.67 4.66 0.85
N ILE A 62 -2.82 5.33 0.77
CA ILE A 62 -3.95 5.07 1.67
C ILE A 62 -5.28 4.79 0.95
N ALA A 63 -5.47 5.30 -0.26
CA ALA A 63 -6.74 5.19 -0.99
C ALA A 63 -6.57 5.60 -2.46
N ARG A 64 -7.65 5.49 -3.24
CA ARG A 64 -7.78 6.10 -4.56
C ARG A 64 -8.63 7.37 -4.49
N THR A 65 -8.42 8.26 -5.47
CA THR A 65 -9.11 9.56 -5.54
C THR A 65 -10.59 9.45 -5.81
N ASP A 66 -11.01 8.41 -6.51
CA ASP A 66 -12.40 8.11 -6.83
C ASP A 66 -13.19 7.49 -5.67
N GLU A 67 -12.52 7.16 -4.56
CA GLU A 67 -13.18 6.74 -3.31
C GLU A 67 -13.72 7.95 -2.50
N VAL A 68 -13.32 9.16 -2.86
CA VAL A 68 -13.85 10.42 -2.28
C VAL A 68 -14.24 11.36 -3.45
N PRO A 69 -15.24 11.00 -4.27
CA PRO A 69 -15.54 11.68 -5.53
C PRO A 69 -16.14 13.08 -5.35
N ASN A 70 -16.88 13.34 -4.27
CA ASN A 70 -17.65 14.57 -4.08
C ASN A 70 -17.05 15.45 -2.98
N THR A 71 -17.32 16.76 -3.05
CA THR A 71 -17.00 17.69 -1.97
C THR A 71 -17.56 17.19 -0.64
N GLY A 72 -16.71 17.17 0.38
CA GLY A 72 -17.05 16.69 1.72
C GLY A 72 -16.90 15.18 1.91
N ASP A 73 -16.69 14.40 0.87
CA ASP A 73 -16.36 12.97 1.01
C ASP A 73 -15.03 12.81 1.75
N PHE A 74 -15.04 11.94 2.74
CA PHE A 74 -13.86 11.68 3.57
C PHE A 74 -13.61 10.19 3.79
N LEU A 75 -12.33 9.87 4.04
CA LEU A 75 -11.87 8.57 4.55
C LEU A 75 -10.98 8.77 5.76
N THR A 76 -11.04 7.83 6.71
CA THR A 76 -10.12 7.80 7.86
C THR A 76 -9.18 6.62 7.77
N HIS A 77 -7.96 6.81 8.24
CA HIS A 77 -6.91 5.81 8.31
C HIS A 77 -6.16 5.93 9.63
N ASP A 78 -5.37 4.91 9.96
CA ASP A 78 -4.35 4.97 10.99
C ASP A 78 -2.98 4.73 10.33
N ILE A 79 -2.03 5.60 10.59
CA ILE A 79 -0.66 5.50 10.11
C ILE A 79 0.26 5.55 11.32
N ALA A 80 0.93 4.45 11.65
CA ALA A 80 1.84 4.35 12.78
C ALA A 80 1.22 4.86 14.11
N GLY A 81 -0.05 4.54 14.37
CA GLY A 81 -0.78 4.99 15.55
C GLY A 81 -1.28 6.44 15.48
N THR A 82 -1.09 7.14 14.36
CA THR A 82 -1.63 8.47 14.12
C THR A 82 -2.96 8.38 13.36
N PRO A 83 -4.09 8.78 13.96
CA PRO A 83 -5.37 8.82 13.25
C PRO A 83 -5.33 9.94 12.20
N VAL A 84 -5.68 9.61 10.96
CA VAL A 84 -5.66 10.50 9.81
C VAL A 84 -7.05 10.58 9.19
N VAL A 85 -7.43 11.74 8.68
CA VAL A 85 -8.61 11.94 7.83
C VAL A 85 -8.19 12.65 6.56
N ILE A 86 -8.64 12.13 5.42
CA ILE A 86 -8.59 12.84 4.13
C ILE A 86 -9.97 13.31 3.76
N ILE A 87 -10.07 14.43 3.07
CA ILE A 87 -11.34 15.01 2.67
C ILE A 87 -11.23 15.77 1.34
N ARG A 88 -12.23 15.58 0.47
CA ARG A 88 -12.34 16.34 -0.78
C ARG A 88 -12.88 17.74 -0.51
N GLN A 89 -12.16 18.73 -1.02
CA GLN A 89 -12.49 20.15 -0.92
C GLN A 89 -13.44 20.61 -2.02
N GLU A 90 -14.02 21.79 -1.86
CA GLU A 90 -14.78 22.49 -2.91
C GLU A 90 -13.90 22.81 -4.15
N SER A 91 -12.60 23.05 -3.93
CA SER A 91 -11.62 23.24 -5.00
C SER A 91 -11.28 21.97 -5.79
N ASN A 92 -11.89 20.84 -5.45
CA ASN A 92 -11.58 19.51 -5.96
C ASN A 92 -10.21 18.94 -5.49
N GLU A 93 -9.50 19.62 -4.62
CA GLU A 93 -8.31 19.10 -3.96
C GLU A 93 -8.67 18.09 -2.88
N ILE A 94 -7.75 17.21 -2.53
CA ILE A 94 -7.86 16.31 -1.39
C ILE A 94 -6.84 16.75 -0.36
N LEU A 95 -7.32 17.10 0.83
CA LEU A 95 -6.47 17.48 1.97
C LEU A 95 -6.46 16.39 3.03
N GLY A 96 -5.32 16.22 3.66
CA GLY A 96 -5.13 15.30 4.78
C GLY A 96 -4.88 16.06 6.09
N PHE A 97 -5.45 15.54 7.17
CA PHE A 97 -5.28 16.10 8.52
C PHE A 97 -5.08 14.98 9.54
N VAL A 98 -4.42 15.32 10.66
CA VAL A 98 -4.51 14.50 11.86
C VAL A 98 -5.96 14.54 12.35
N ASN A 99 -6.59 13.38 12.48
CA ASN A 99 -7.99 13.23 12.89
C ASN A 99 -8.16 13.41 14.39
N ALA A 100 -7.73 14.56 14.91
CA ALA A 100 -7.76 14.88 16.34
C ALA A 100 -8.08 16.36 16.57
N CYS A 101 -9.00 16.64 17.50
CA CYS A 101 -9.38 17.99 17.89
C CYS A 101 -8.20 18.72 18.55
N ALA A 102 -7.91 19.95 18.10
CA ALA A 102 -6.82 20.77 18.66
C ALA A 102 -7.04 21.21 20.12
N HIS A 103 -8.23 20.99 20.69
CA HIS A 103 -8.52 21.30 22.08
C HIS A 103 -7.89 20.29 23.05
N ARG A 104 -8.29 19.01 22.97
CA ARG A 104 -7.86 17.92 23.87
C ARG A 104 -7.72 16.59 23.16
N PHE A 105 -7.42 16.61 21.87
CA PHE A 105 -7.02 15.49 21.04
C PHE A 105 -8.09 14.38 20.86
N THR A 106 -9.36 14.68 21.15
CA THR A 106 -10.46 13.77 20.86
C THR A 106 -10.50 13.47 19.36
N CYS A 107 -10.60 12.18 18.98
CA CYS A 107 -10.81 11.78 17.59
C CYS A 107 -12.09 12.45 17.06
N LEU A 108 -11.97 13.19 15.95
CA LEU A 108 -13.09 13.96 15.38
C LEU A 108 -14.06 13.09 14.62
N VAL A 109 -13.52 12.17 13.80
CA VAL A 109 -14.29 11.36 12.88
C VAL A 109 -14.00 9.88 13.16
N PRO A 110 -14.88 9.19 13.91
CA PRO A 110 -14.71 7.76 14.22
C PRO A 110 -15.16 6.83 13.09
N LYS A 111 -15.87 7.35 12.08
CA LYS A 111 -16.33 6.57 10.92
C LYS A 111 -15.22 6.39 9.89
N LEU A 112 -15.17 5.23 9.26
CA LEU A 112 -14.17 4.93 8.22
C LEU A 112 -14.34 5.78 6.96
N ALA A 113 -15.59 6.12 6.61
CA ALA A 113 -15.92 6.91 5.43
C ALA A 113 -17.24 7.66 5.64
N GLY A 114 -17.48 8.68 4.83
CA GLY A 114 -18.74 9.42 4.80
C GLY A 114 -18.61 10.73 4.04
N ASN A 115 -19.64 11.57 4.19
CA ASN A 115 -19.67 12.94 3.68
C ASN A 115 -19.97 13.91 4.81
N ALA A 116 -19.31 15.05 4.84
CA ALA A 116 -19.47 16.07 5.87
C ALA A 116 -19.33 17.49 5.29
N PHE A 117 -20.04 18.46 5.85
CA PHE A 117 -19.86 19.88 5.56
C PHE A 117 -18.87 20.54 6.54
N ALA A 118 -18.67 19.94 7.71
CA ALA A 118 -17.76 20.36 8.76
C ALA A 118 -17.52 19.20 9.71
N PHE A 119 -16.42 19.24 10.46
CA PHE A 119 -16.11 18.28 11.51
C PHE A 119 -16.37 18.91 12.88
N THR A 120 -17.33 18.39 13.61
CA THR A 120 -17.64 18.86 14.97
C THR A 120 -17.18 17.86 16.02
N CYS A 121 -16.32 18.33 16.93
CA CYS A 121 -15.79 17.52 18.01
C CYS A 121 -16.92 17.07 18.96
N PRO A 122 -17.08 15.78 19.22
CA PRO A 122 -18.16 15.29 20.08
C PRO A 122 -18.00 15.66 21.55
N ASN A 123 -16.81 16.14 21.96
CA ASN A 123 -16.52 16.46 23.37
C ASN A 123 -17.02 17.86 23.74
N HIS A 124 -16.63 18.90 23.00
CA HIS A 124 -16.98 20.30 23.35
C HIS A 124 -17.46 21.12 22.15
N ALA A 125 -17.92 20.45 21.08
CA ALA A 125 -18.49 21.07 19.88
C ALA A 125 -17.54 22.05 19.14
N TRP A 126 -16.22 21.93 19.32
CA TRP A 126 -15.30 22.65 18.43
C TRP A 126 -15.51 22.19 16.99
N THR A 127 -15.78 23.15 16.12
CA THR A 127 -16.19 22.85 14.72
C THR A 127 -15.15 23.36 13.75
N TYR A 128 -14.72 22.46 12.87
CA TYR A 128 -13.70 22.71 11.84
C TYR A 128 -14.33 22.66 10.45
N GLY A 129 -13.95 23.60 9.59
CA GLY A 129 -14.27 23.54 8.17
C GLY A 129 -13.54 22.41 7.46
N LEU A 130 -13.92 22.11 6.22
CA LEU A 130 -13.30 21.08 5.39
C LEU A 130 -11.80 21.33 5.16
N ASN A 131 -11.38 22.59 5.18
CA ASN A 131 -9.99 23.01 5.06
C ASN A 131 -9.20 22.94 6.38
N GLY A 132 -9.78 22.34 7.43
CA GLY A 132 -9.16 22.18 8.74
C GLY A 132 -9.18 23.43 9.63
N SER A 133 -9.68 24.60 9.15
CA SER A 133 -9.74 25.81 9.97
C SER A 133 -10.79 25.67 11.09
N LEU A 134 -10.43 26.07 12.31
CA LEU A 134 -11.38 26.16 13.40
C LEU A 134 -12.38 27.27 13.11
N LYS A 135 -13.68 26.95 13.05
CA LYS A 135 -14.78 27.89 12.75
C LYS A 135 -15.52 28.34 13.99
N HIS A 136 -15.66 27.45 14.97
CA HIS A 136 -16.42 27.74 16.19
C HIS A 136 -15.82 26.96 17.38
N ALA A 137 -15.67 27.65 18.50
CA ALA A 137 -15.20 27.10 19.78
C ALA A 137 -16.07 27.64 20.90
N PRO A 138 -17.14 26.93 21.30
CA PRO A 138 -18.11 27.43 22.29
C PRO A 138 -17.43 27.88 23.57
N PHE A 139 -17.88 29.03 24.10
CA PHE A 139 -17.45 29.64 25.37
C PHE A 139 -15.96 30.03 25.46
N MET A 140 -15.21 29.94 24.34
CA MET A 140 -13.78 30.31 24.34
C MET A 140 -13.56 31.83 24.33
N GLU A 141 -14.60 32.63 24.09
CA GLU A 141 -14.60 34.09 24.31
C GLU A 141 -14.32 34.47 25.76
N MET A 142 -14.59 33.57 26.71
CA MET A 142 -14.26 33.75 28.14
C MET A 142 -12.76 33.70 28.43
N LYS A 143 -11.95 33.20 27.49
CA LYS A 143 -10.48 33.11 27.60
C LYS A 143 -9.83 34.31 26.92
N THR A 144 -9.29 35.23 27.69
CA THR A 144 -8.73 36.52 27.22
C THR A 144 -7.72 36.41 26.10
N ASN A 145 -6.93 35.33 26.06
CA ASN A 145 -5.84 35.13 25.07
C ASN A 145 -6.13 33.98 24.10
N PHE A 146 -7.41 33.66 23.86
CA PHE A 146 -7.77 32.66 22.91
C PHE A 146 -7.64 33.19 21.47
N ASP A 147 -6.83 32.53 20.68
CA ASP A 147 -6.60 32.88 19.28
C ASP A 147 -7.05 31.67 18.42
N ILE A 148 -8.18 31.82 17.74
CA ILE A 148 -8.80 30.77 16.90
C ILE A 148 -7.85 30.29 15.79
N GLU A 149 -7.01 31.17 15.25
CA GLU A 149 -6.06 30.87 14.16
C GLU A 149 -4.94 29.90 14.58
N LYS A 150 -4.69 29.77 15.87
CA LYS A 150 -3.71 28.83 16.42
C LYS A 150 -4.24 27.42 16.70
N HIS A 151 -5.53 27.19 16.42
CA HIS A 151 -6.21 25.95 16.81
C HIS A 151 -6.82 25.20 15.61
N HIS A 152 -6.25 25.36 14.43
CA HIS A 152 -6.63 24.59 13.25
C HIS A 152 -6.23 23.11 13.37
N LEU A 153 -6.84 22.23 12.60
CA LEU A 153 -6.37 20.86 12.48
C LEU A 153 -4.95 20.82 11.94
N LYS A 154 -4.16 19.88 12.42
CA LYS A 154 -2.81 19.68 11.91
C LYS A 154 -2.88 19.12 10.48
N ALA A 155 -2.54 19.93 9.51
CA ALA A 155 -2.44 19.50 8.13
C ALA A 155 -1.28 18.53 7.91
N LEU A 156 -1.49 17.57 7.03
CA LEU A 156 -0.51 16.58 6.56
C LEU A 156 -0.21 16.85 5.08
N HIS A 157 1.00 16.52 4.67
CA HIS A 157 1.34 16.56 3.26
C HIS A 157 0.60 15.45 2.52
N THR A 158 -0.11 15.83 1.47
CA THR A 158 -0.92 14.95 0.63
C THR A 158 -0.49 15.12 -0.81
N GLU A 159 -0.30 14.02 -1.52
CA GLU A 159 0.02 14.04 -2.95
C GLU A 159 -0.80 12.98 -3.69
N ILE A 160 -1.17 13.27 -4.94
CA ILE A 160 -1.87 12.35 -5.81
C ILE A 160 -0.93 11.92 -6.93
N TRP A 161 -0.81 10.60 -7.12
CA TRP A 161 -0.06 10.01 -8.21
C TRP A 161 -0.86 8.89 -8.85
N GLU A 162 -1.12 9.00 -10.15
CA GLU A 162 -1.86 8.02 -10.97
C GLU A 162 -3.18 7.55 -10.31
N GLY A 163 -3.93 8.49 -9.72
CA GLY A 163 -5.21 8.24 -9.06
C GLY A 163 -5.11 7.72 -7.64
N PHE A 164 -3.92 7.52 -7.09
CA PHE A 164 -3.69 7.12 -5.70
C PHE A 164 -3.36 8.31 -4.81
N ILE A 165 -3.85 8.27 -3.58
CA ILE A 165 -3.64 9.29 -2.54
C ILE A 165 -2.53 8.82 -1.62
N TYR A 166 -1.49 9.65 -1.51
CA TYR A 166 -0.38 9.45 -0.59
C TYR A 166 -0.36 10.52 0.48
N ILE A 167 -0.07 10.09 1.70
CA ILE A 167 0.14 10.99 2.85
C ILE A 167 1.49 10.67 3.48
N THR A 168 2.14 11.70 4.01
CA THR A 168 3.29 11.52 4.90
C THR A 168 3.09 12.28 6.20
N LEU A 169 3.54 11.68 7.30
CA LEU A 169 3.60 12.31 8.62
C LEU A 169 4.87 13.16 8.80
N ALA A 170 5.82 13.06 7.87
CA ALA A 170 7.04 13.86 7.89
C ALA A 170 6.72 15.35 7.90
N LYS A 171 7.39 16.10 8.77
CA LYS A 171 7.23 17.55 8.85
C LYS A 171 7.67 18.26 7.58
N ASN A 172 8.76 17.80 6.98
CA ASN A 172 9.36 18.34 5.76
C ASN A 172 9.75 17.16 4.84
N PRO A 173 8.83 16.66 4.00
CA PRO A 173 9.17 15.57 3.08
C PRO A 173 10.22 16.06 2.07
N ASN A 174 11.27 15.27 1.89
CA ASN A 174 12.42 15.64 1.07
C ASN A 174 12.12 15.69 -0.43
N LYS A 175 11.20 14.83 -0.89
CA LYS A 175 10.84 14.69 -2.32
C LYS A 175 9.33 14.46 -2.45
N LYS A 176 8.81 14.86 -3.60
CA LYS A 176 7.44 14.53 -4.01
C LYS A 176 7.36 13.08 -4.50
N VAL A 177 6.22 12.43 -4.29
CA VAL A 177 5.92 11.09 -4.84
C VAL A 177 6.14 11.07 -6.34
N SER A 178 5.57 12.02 -7.06
CA SER A 178 5.67 12.12 -8.51
C SER A 178 7.12 12.16 -9.01
N SER A 179 8.01 12.86 -8.30
CA SER A 179 9.42 12.94 -8.68
C SER A 179 10.20 11.65 -8.41
N THR A 180 9.85 10.91 -7.36
CA THR A 180 10.52 9.63 -7.02
C THR A 180 10.07 8.48 -7.91
N LEU A 181 8.89 8.58 -8.52
CA LEU A 181 8.26 7.57 -9.36
C LEU A 181 8.32 7.87 -10.86
N GLU A 182 9.08 8.89 -11.27
CA GLU A 182 9.16 9.28 -12.69
C GLU A 182 9.68 8.15 -13.58
N GLY A 183 10.69 7.38 -13.14
CA GLY A 183 11.20 6.21 -13.85
C GLY A 183 10.13 5.12 -14.03
N LEU A 184 9.42 4.76 -12.98
CA LEU A 184 8.32 3.80 -13.04
C LEU A 184 7.21 4.27 -14.00
N ARG A 185 6.84 5.55 -13.94
CA ARG A 185 5.86 6.14 -14.83
C ARG A 185 6.31 6.09 -16.28
N LYS A 186 7.53 6.51 -16.58
CA LYS A 186 8.09 6.54 -17.92
C LYS A 186 8.21 5.15 -18.54
N ASN A 187 8.69 4.17 -17.77
CA ASN A 187 9.03 2.86 -18.29
C ASN A 187 7.83 1.93 -18.43
N VAL A 188 6.79 2.09 -17.56
CA VAL A 188 5.69 1.15 -17.45
C VAL A 188 4.33 1.84 -17.30
N VAL A 189 4.11 2.51 -16.17
CA VAL A 189 2.78 2.89 -15.71
C VAL A 189 2.11 3.93 -16.61
N GLY A 190 2.89 4.84 -17.19
CA GLY A 190 2.37 5.87 -18.08
C GLY A 190 1.68 5.38 -19.36
N GLN A 191 1.72 4.06 -19.63
CA GLN A 191 0.99 3.45 -20.74
C GLN A 191 -0.48 3.18 -20.39
N TYR A 192 -0.84 3.12 -19.12
CA TYR A 192 -2.12 2.56 -18.65
C TYR A 192 -3.18 3.61 -18.25
N ASP A 193 -2.83 4.89 -18.08
CA ASP A 193 -3.79 5.92 -17.64
C ASP A 193 -4.58 5.54 -16.36
N MET A 194 -3.87 4.94 -15.38
CA MET A 194 -4.47 4.44 -14.13
C MET A 194 -5.26 5.49 -13.35
N GLY A 195 -4.92 6.76 -13.53
CA GLY A 195 -5.62 7.88 -12.89
C GLY A 195 -7.10 8.00 -13.28
N SER A 196 -7.47 7.48 -14.46
CA SER A 196 -8.86 7.50 -14.95
C SER A 196 -9.67 6.28 -14.52
N TYR A 197 -9.03 5.23 -13.95
CA TYR A 197 -9.73 3.99 -13.58
C TYR A 197 -10.72 4.23 -12.45
N GLN A 198 -11.82 3.47 -12.46
CA GLN A 198 -12.88 3.54 -11.45
C GLN A 198 -12.81 2.34 -10.53
N THR A 199 -12.80 2.58 -9.24
CA THR A 199 -12.81 1.55 -8.20
C THR A 199 -14.16 0.85 -8.16
N ILE A 200 -14.15 -0.46 -8.32
CA ILE A 200 -15.33 -1.33 -8.28
C ILE A 200 -15.36 -2.23 -7.05
N ILE A 201 -14.21 -2.46 -6.42
CA ILE A 201 -14.06 -3.26 -5.21
C ILE A 201 -13.13 -2.53 -4.26
N ARG A 202 -13.49 -2.48 -2.98
CA ARG A 202 -12.63 -2.05 -1.87
C ARG A 202 -12.92 -2.89 -0.64
N GLU A 203 -11.94 -3.61 -0.17
CA GLU A 203 -12.02 -4.46 1.01
C GLU A 203 -10.81 -4.29 1.92
N SER A 204 -10.90 -4.88 3.11
CA SER A 204 -9.79 -4.91 4.07
C SER A 204 -9.56 -6.32 4.57
N MET A 205 -8.30 -6.66 4.79
CA MET A 205 -7.88 -7.95 5.33
C MET A 205 -6.88 -7.76 6.46
N SER A 206 -6.78 -8.75 7.36
CA SER A 206 -5.75 -8.81 8.40
C SER A 206 -5.15 -10.19 8.43
N TRP A 207 -3.82 -10.27 8.41
CA TRP A 207 -3.08 -11.53 8.42
C TRP A 207 -2.06 -11.56 9.57
N ASP A 208 -1.87 -12.75 10.13
CA ASP A 208 -0.93 -12.97 11.23
C ASP A 208 0.48 -13.24 10.66
N ALA A 209 1.11 -12.18 10.18
CA ALA A 209 2.46 -12.16 9.64
C ALA A 209 3.05 -10.74 9.74
N ASN A 210 4.35 -10.59 9.57
CA ASN A 210 4.96 -9.27 9.45
C ASN A 210 4.62 -8.66 8.07
N TRP A 211 4.42 -7.35 8.01
CA TRP A 211 4.07 -6.64 6.78
C TRP A 211 5.06 -6.89 5.63
N LYS A 212 6.34 -7.04 5.94
CA LYS A 212 7.39 -7.31 4.96
C LYS A 212 7.21 -8.65 4.23
N ASN A 213 6.62 -9.66 4.91
CA ASN A 213 6.40 -10.95 4.26
C ASN A 213 5.37 -10.86 3.12
N LEU A 214 4.38 -9.94 3.20
CA LEU A 214 3.50 -9.68 2.06
C LEU A 214 4.24 -8.93 0.94
N ILE A 215 5.10 -7.96 1.28
CA ILE A 215 5.90 -7.26 0.28
C ILE A 215 6.80 -8.26 -0.47
N GLU A 216 7.49 -9.14 0.23
CA GLU A 216 8.33 -10.18 -0.38
C GLU A 216 7.50 -11.11 -1.27
N ASN A 217 6.37 -11.62 -0.79
CA ASN A 217 5.50 -12.52 -1.56
C ASN A 217 4.97 -11.86 -2.84
N PHE A 218 4.49 -10.62 -2.76
CA PHE A 218 3.87 -9.93 -3.89
C PHE A 218 4.88 -9.50 -4.96
N THR A 219 6.11 -9.22 -4.58
CA THR A 219 7.12 -8.64 -5.51
C THR A 219 7.88 -9.68 -6.32
N GLU A 220 7.50 -10.96 -6.23
CA GLU A 220 8.08 -12.03 -7.03
C GLU A 220 6.98 -12.92 -7.65
N SER A 221 7.29 -13.59 -8.74
CA SER A 221 6.36 -14.50 -9.43
C SER A 221 6.84 -15.96 -9.44
N TYR A 222 7.86 -16.29 -8.66
CA TYR A 222 8.41 -17.65 -8.60
C TYR A 222 7.43 -18.64 -7.94
N HIS A 223 6.65 -18.18 -6.95
CA HIS A 223 5.62 -18.99 -6.29
C HIS A 223 4.35 -19.19 -7.14
N VAL A 224 4.04 -18.26 -8.07
CA VAL A 224 2.76 -18.20 -8.77
C VAL A 224 2.37 -19.52 -9.46
N PRO A 225 3.25 -20.21 -10.22
CA PRO A 225 2.89 -21.46 -10.89
C PRO A 225 2.52 -22.61 -9.95
N ILE A 226 2.97 -22.53 -8.69
CA ILE A 226 2.78 -23.60 -7.69
C ILE A 226 1.65 -23.25 -6.72
N ALA A 227 1.60 -22.02 -6.25
CA ALA A 227 0.68 -21.58 -5.22
C ALA A 227 -0.73 -21.29 -5.74
N HIS A 228 -0.84 -20.58 -6.87
CA HIS A 228 -2.11 -20.10 -7.39
C HIS A 228 -2.79 -21.11 -8.33
N GLN A 229 -3.12 -22.28 -7.77
CA GLN A 229 -3.74 -23.38 -8.55
C GLN A 229 -5.21 -23.10 -8.91
N LYS A 230 -5.90 -22.30 -8.11
CA LYS A 230 -7.33 -22.00 -8.30
C LYS A 230 -7.58 -20.72 -9.08
N THR A 231 -6.59 -19.80 -9.08
CA THR A 231 -6.74 -18.47 -9.68
C THR A 231 -5.87 -18.30 -10.93
N PHE A 232 -4.57 -18.23 -10.79
CA PHE A 232 -3.67 -17.90 -11.90
C PHE A 232 -3.15 -19.14 -12.67
N ALA A 233 -3.62 -20.35 -12.37
CA ALA A 233 -3.17 -21.58 -13.01
C ALA A 233 -3.29 -21.57 -14.55
N ASN A 234 -4.34 -20.91 -15.07
CA ASN A 234 -4.57 -20.79 -16.52
C ASN A 234 -3.77 -19.63 -17.16
N HIS A 235 -3.10 -18.82 -16.36
CA HIS A 235 -2.27 -17.70 -16.80
C HIS A 235 -0.77 -17.98 -16.58
N LYS A 236 -0.43 -19.28 -16.40
CA LYS A 236 0.96 -19.68 -16.18
C LYS A 236 1.81 -19.27 -17.36
N LYS A 237 2.77 -18.39 -17.05
CA LYS A 237 3.83 -18.05 -18.00
C LYS A 237 5.08 -18.83 -17.64
N PRO A 238 5.91 -19.16 -18.63
CA PRO A 238 7.26 -19.61 -18.35
C PRO A 238 7.96 -18.61 -17.42
N ILE A 239 8.66 -19.10 -16.42
CA ILE A 239 9.34 -18.26 -15.43
C ILE A 239 10.38 -17.36 -16.10
N GLU A 240 11.00 -17.84 -17.17
CA GLU A 240 11.96 -17.13 -18.00
C GLU A 240 11.39 -15.90 -18.75
N ASP A 241 10.07 -15.80 -18.89
CA ASP A 241 9.43 -14.67 -19.56
C ASP A 241 9.25 -13.44 -18.66
N TYR A 242 9.48 -13.59 -17.34
CA TYR A 242 9.41 -12.47 -16.40
C TYR A 242 10.65 -11.59 -16.50
N ILE A 243 10.44 -10.32 -16.70
CA ILE A 243 11.48 -9.30 -16.84
C ILE A 243 11.45 -8.39 -15.62
N CYS A 244 12.51 -8.45 -14.81
CA CYS A 244 12.69 -7.51 -13.70
C CYS A 244 13.06 -6.12 -14.22
N GLY A 245 12.52 -5.10 -13.55
CA GLY A 245 12.77 -3.71 -13.86
C GLY A 245 14.16 -3.22 -13.46
N GLU A 246 14.36 -1.94 -13.67
CA GLU A 246 15.57 -1.22 -13.24
C GLU A 246 15.66 -1.13 -11.71
N ASP A 247 16.86 -0.91 -11.20
CA ASP A 247 17.08 -0.66 -9.79
C ASP A 247 16.58 0.73 -9.40
N SER A 248 15.81 0.81 -8.29
CA SER A 248 15.32 2.05 -7.73
C SER A 248 15.33 2.02 -6.20
N ASP A 249 15.51 3.21 -5.60
CA ASP A 249 15.41 3.40 -4.15
C ASP A 249 13.96 3.43 -3.63
N HIS A 250 12.98 3.61 -4.53
CA HIS A 250 11.60 3.95 -4.15
C HIS A 250 10.56 2.93 -4.61
N TYR A 251 10.92 2.07 -5.56
CA TYR A 251 10.02 1.08 -6.13
C TYR A 251 10.79 -0.10 -6.71
N CYS A 252 10.08 -1.19 -6.93
CA CYS A 252 10.51 -2.27 -7.79
C CYS A 252 9.35 -2.73 -8.67
N TYR A 253 9.66 -3.36 -9.79
CA TYR A 253 8.65 -3.95 -10.67
C TYR A 253 9.21 -5.11 -11.47
N HIS A 254 8.32 -5.96 -11.93
CA HIS A 254 8.56 -6.91 -13.00
C HIS A 254 7.33 -6.97 -13.90
N TYR A 255 7.54 -7.46 -15.10
CA TYR A 255 6.45 -7.60 -16.07
C TYR A 255 6.66 -8.83 -16.96
N ALA A 256 5.56 -9.34 -17.49
CA ALA A 256 5.59 -10.49 -18.39
C ALA A 256 4.62 -10.26 -19.55
N PRO A 257 5.14 -9.96 -20.75
CA PRO A 257 4.32 -9.86 -21.96
C PRO A 257 3.86 -11.25 -22.40
N GLN A 258 2.64 -11.35 -22.94
CA GLN A 258 2.16 -12.57 -23.58
C GLN A 258 2.49 -12.55 -25.06
N GLU A 259 2.69 -13.74 -25.65
CA GLU A 259 2.86 -13.85 -27.10
C GLU A 259 1.52 -13.67 -27.86
N SER A 260 0.45 -14.26 -27.31
CA SER A 260 -0.88 -14.19 -27.92
C SER A 260 -1.48 -12.80 -27.80
N GLU A 261 -2.04 -12.29 -28.90
CA GLU A 261 -2.76 -11.01 -28.94
C GLU A 261 -4.22 -11.12 -28.47
N SER A 262 -4.70 -12.34 -28.20
CA SER A 262 -6.06 -12.61 -27.75
C SER A 262 -6.05 -13.68 -26.66
N GLY A 263 -7.10 -13.65 -25.83
CA GLY A 263 -7.28 -14.59 -24.72
C GLY A 263 -7.14 -13.96 -23.34
N PRO A 264 -7.14 -14.78 -22.29
CA PRO A 264 -7.04 -14.28 -20.91
C PRO A 264 -5.79 -13.41 -20.71
N GLY A 265 -5.96 -12.25 -20.10
CA GLY A 265 -4.88 -11.28 -19.85
C GLY A 265 -4.50 -10.38 -21.02
N SER A 266 -5.22 -10.45 -22.16
CA SER A 266 -5.14 -9.48 -23.25
C SER A 266 -6.20 -8.39 -23.07
N ALA A 267 -5.88 -7.16 -23.53
CA ALA A 267 -6.80 -6.04 -23.48
C ALA A 267 -8.05 -6.29 -24.33
N HIS A 268 -9.20 -5.92 -23.79
CA HIS A 268 -10.45 -5.87 -24.52
C HIS A 268 -10.33 -4.97 -25.77
N LEU A 269 -11.10 -5.24 -26.81
CA LEU A 269 -11.04 -4.48 -28.08
C LEU A 269 -11.30 -2.97 -27.86
N ASN A 270 -12.15 -2.64 -26.90
CA ASN A 270 -12.53 -1.26 -26.59
C ASN A 270 -11.49 -0.53 -25.71
N ASN A 271 -10.53 -1.25 -25.11
CA ASN A 271 -9.37 -0.61 -24.50
C ASN A 271 -8.38 -0.18 -25.58
N THR A 272 -8.66 0.94 -26.23
CA THR A 272 -7.85 1.48 -27.33
C THR A 272 -6.69 2.35 -26.86
N LYS A 273 -6.61 2.67 -25.58
CA LYS A 273 -5.53 3.48 -24.99
C LYS A 273 -4.22 2.69 -24.94
N LEU A 274 -4.28 1.43 -24.52
CA LEU A 274 -3.12 0.55 -24.52
C LEU A 274 -2.67 0.21 -25.95
N LYS A 275 -1.36 0.23 -26.17
CA LYS A 275 -0.72 -0.04 -27.45
C LYS A 275 0.30 -1.17 -27.37
N ASP A 276 0.60 -1.77 -28.50
CA ASP A 276 1.67 -2.74 -28.69
C ASP A 276 1.68 -3.86 -27.62
N LYS A 277 2.86 -4.17 -27.10
CA LYS A 277 3.03 -5.21 -26.07
C LYS A 277 2.18 -4.97 -24.81
N TRP A 278 1.88 -3.70 -24.47
CA TRP A 278 1.14 -3.37 -23.24
C TRP A 278 -0.31 -3.87 -23.26
N ARG A 279 -0.87 -4.08 -24.43
CA ARG A 279 -2.20 -4.71 -24.58
C ARG A 279 -2.25 -6.16 -24.08
N ARG A 280 -1.11 -6.76 -23.77
CA ARG A 280 -0.97 -8.16 -23.36
C ARG A 280 0.11 -8.36 -22.28
N THR A 281 0.38 -7.31 -21.51
CA THR A 281 1.42 -7.36 -20.49
C THR A 281 0.80 -7.22 -19.10
N MET A 282 1.10 -8.15 -18.23
CA MET A 282 0.90 -8.02 -16.79
C MET A 282 2.11 -7.33 -16.19
N VAL A 283 1.90 -6.41 -15.28
CA VAL A 283 2.95 -5.73 -14.51
C VAL A 283 2.62 -5.82 -13.03
N ASP A 284 3.57 -6.31 -12.25
CA ASP A 284 3.54 -6.22 -10.79
C ASP A 284 4.56 -5.20 -10.33
N PHE A 285 4.16 -4.27 -9.51
CA PHE A 285 5.07 -3.29 -8.93
C PHE A 285 4.77 -3.02 -7.46
N CYS A 286 5.80 -2.67 -6.73
CA CYS A 286 5.71 -2.18 -5.36
C CYS A 286 6.32 -0.78 -5.28
N ILE A 287 5.57 0.17 -4.75
CA ILE A 287 6.08 1.47 -4.33
C ILE A 287 6.31 1.38 -2.83
N PHE A 288 7.57 1.45 -2.45
CA PHE A 288 7.96 1.31 -1.05
C PHE A 288 7.44 2.48 -0.18
N PRO A 289 6.98 2.19 1.05
CA PRO A 289 7.03 0.90 1.74
C PRO A 289 5.80 0.00 1.51
N ASN A 290 4.62 0.54 1.11
CA ASN A 290 3.36 -0.10 1.43
C ASN A 290 2.39 -0.31 0.26
N HIS A 291 2.72 0.12 -0.95
CA HIS A 291 1.78 0.12 -2.07
C HIS A 291 2.18 -0.92 -3.13
N LEU A 292 1.34 -1.93 -3.27
CA LEU A 292 1.47 -3.04 -4.20
C LEU A 292 0.41 -2.96 -5.29
N VAL A 293 0.76 -3.21 -6.53
CA VAL A 293 -0.18 -3.17 -7.65
C VAL A 293 0.14 -4.26 -8.66
N THR A 294 -0.87 -5.07 -8.99
CA THR A 294 -0.91 -5.87 -10.22
C THR A 294 -1.70 -5.09 -11.26
N LEU A 295 -1.04 -4.72 -12.33
CA LEU A 295 -1.61 -3.96 -13.43
C LEU A 295 -1.83 -4.88 -14.62
N MET A 296 -3.08 -5.23 -14.86
CA MET A 296 -3.53 -5.98 -16.02
C MET A 296 -4.01 -5.01 -17.11
N PRO A 297 -4.10 -5.42 -18.37
CA PRO A 297 -4.59 -4.53 -19.44
C PRO A 297 -5.96 -3.90 -19.16
N ASP A 298 -6.89 -4.62 -18.54
CA ASP A 298 -8.26 -4.17 -18.37
C ASP A 298 -8.67 -3.92 -16.90
N TYR A 299 -7.76 -4.06 -15.96
CA TYR A 299 -7.98 -3.72 -14.56
C TYR A 299 -6.66 -3.56 -13.82
N LEU A 300 -6.69 -2.92 -12.67
CA LEU A 300 -5.64 -2.99 -11.67
C LEU A 300 -6.18 -3.57 -10.37
N TRP A 301 -5.35 -4.38 -9.71
CA TRP A 301 -5.53 -4.80 -8.33
C TRP A 301 -4.46 -4.13 -7.49
N TRP A 302 -4.85 -3.45 -6.43
CA TRP A 302 -3.93 -2.73 -5.57
C TRP A 302 -4.07 -3.15 -4.11
N VAL A 303 -3.00 -3.05 -3.36
CA VAL A 303 -2.96 -3.34 -1.91
C VAL A 303 -2.15 -2.26 -1.22
N SER A 304 -2.71 -1.69 -0.17
CA SER A 304 -2.00 -0.83 0.79
C SER A 304 -1.82 -1.57 2.10
N VAL A 305 -0.58 -1.77 2.51
CA VAL A 305 -0.21 -2.61 3.66
C VAL A 305 0.20 -1.74 4.84
N MET A 306 -0.40 -1.96 6.00
CA MET A 306 -0.07 -1.24 7.24
C MET A 306 0.24 -2.23 8.37
N PRO A 307 1.38 -2.10 9.08
CA PRO A 307 1.65 -2.91 10.24
C PRO A 307 0.61 -2.68 11.35
N ASP A 308 0.16 -3.75 11.98
CA ASP A 308 -0.78 -3.76 13.11
C ASP A 308 -0.18 -4.58 14.27
N GLY A 309 1.07 -4.29 14.60
CA GLY A 309 1.94 -5.06 15.49
C GLY A 309 3.03 -5.81 14.72
N ILE A 310 3.99 -6.36 15.44
CA ILE A 310 5.16 -7.00 14.85
C ILE A 310 4.82 -8.23 13.99
N GLY A 311 3.83 -9.02 14.42
CA GLY A 311 3.39 -10.26 13.77
C GLY A 311 2.02 -10.17 13.14
N ARG A 312 1.55 -8.98 12.84
CA ARG A 312 0.26 -8.75 12.21
C ARG A 312 0.30 -7.51 11.32
N PHE A 313 -0.40 -7.55 10.23
CA PHE A 313 -0.67 -6.38 9.41
C PHE A 313 -2.14 -6.31 9.01
N LYS A 314 -2.57 -5.09 8.71
CA LYS A 314 -3.82 -4.81 7.98
C LYS A 314 -3.46 -4.41 6.58
N ALA A 315 -4.28 -4.83 5.62
CA ALA A 315 -4.19 -4.37 4.25
C ALA A 315 -5.58 -3.93 3.76
N THR A 316 -5.60 -2.80 3.07
CA THR A 316 -6.74 -2.39 2.26
C THR A 316 -6.40 -2.72 0.82
N TRP A 317 -7.31 -3.38 0.13
CA TRP A 317 -7.12 -3.72 -1.27
C TRP A 317 -8.35 -3.37 -2.10
N GLY A 318 -8.17 -3.24 -3.39
CA GLY A 318 -9.25 -2.95 -4.29
C GLY A 318 -8.93 -3.28 -5.75
N VAL A 319 -9.98 -3.26 -6.55
CA VAL A 319 -9.90 -3.40 -8.00
C VAL A 319 -10.45 -2.13 -8.63
N ALA A 320 -9.73 -1.60 -9.60
CA ALA A 320 -10.20 -0.49 -10.43
C ALA A 320 -10.08 -0.85 -11.91
N VAL A 321 -11.00 -0.33 -12.71
CA VAL A 321 -11.24 -0.72 -14.10
C VAL A 321 -11.27 0.53 -14.98
N PRO A 322 -10.69 0.50 -16.21
CA PRO A 322 -10.83 1.59 -17.16
C PRO A 322 -12.30 1.89 -17.46
N PRO A 323 -12.69 3.17 -17.59
CA PRO A 323 -14.09 3.55 -17.88
C PRO A 323 -14.67 2.88 -19.13
N GLU A 324 -13.87 2.71 -20.16
CA GLU A 324 -14.27 2.06 -21.42
C GLU A 324 -14.58 0.57 -21.25
N ILE A 325 -13.94 -0.10 -20.29
CA ILE A 325 -14.24 -1.51 -19.97
C ILE A 325 -15.46 -1.59 -19.07
N LEU A 326 -15.58 -0.68 -18.12
CA LEU A 326 -16.75 -0.60 -17.25
C LEU A 326 -18.04 -0.36 -18.05
N ALA A 327 -17.97 0.43 -19.12
CA ALA A 327 -19.10 0.71 -20.01
C ALA A 327 -19.60 -0.52 -20.78
N GLU A 328 -18.76 -1.56 -20.94
CA GLU A 328 -19.15 -2.82 -21.58
C GLU A 328 -19.97 -3.75 -20.68
N VAL A 329 -19.95 -3.49 -19.36
CA VAL A 329 -20.68 -4.31 -18.40
C VAL A 329 -22.13 -3.86 -18.36
N PRO A 330 -23.11 -4.69 -18.82
CA PRO A 330 -24.51 -4.31 -18.74
C PRO A 330 -24.93 -4.03 -17.29
N THR A 331 -25.70 -2.95 -17.08
CA THR A 331 -26.14 -2.54 -15.73
C THR A 331 -26.82 -3.67 -14.97
N ALA A 332 -27.62 -4.51 -15.66
CA ALA A 332 -28.28 -5.68 -15.05
C ALA A 332 -27.32 -6.75 -14.53
N ASN A 333 -26.10 -6.81 -15.10
CA ASN A 333 -25.09 -7.81 -14.76
C ASN A 333 -23.99 -7.26 -13.84
N TYR A 334 -23.97 -5.95 -13.60
CA TYR A 334 -22.89 -5.27 -12.87
C TYR A 334 -22.63 -5.89 -11.50
N GLY A 335 -23.66 -6.07 -10.67
CA GLY A 335 -23.50 -6.64 -9.34
C GLY A 335 -22.95 -8.08 -9.36
N ALA A 336 -23.41 -8.90 -10.30
CA ALA A 336 -22.91 -10.28 -10.44
C ALA A 336 -21.45 -10.30 -10.92
N TRP A 337 -21.08 -9.41 -11.81
CA TRP A 337 -19.72 -9.28 -12.31
C TRP A 337 -18.76 -8.83 -11.21
N VAL A 338 -19.12 -7.80 -10.42
CA VAL A 338 -18.34 -7.34 -9.27
C VAL A 338 -18.17 -8.46 -8.24
N LEU A 339 -19.24 -9.19 -7.93
CA LEU A 339 -19.18 -10.33 -6.99
C LEU A 339 -18.23 -11.43 -7.49
N GLN A 340 -18.31 -11.79 -8.76
CA GLN A 340 -17.40 -12.77 -9.36
C GLN A 340 -15.94 -12.34 -9.28
N MET A 341 -15.64 -11.06 -9.57
CA MET A 341 -14.31 -10.51 -9.45
C MET A 341 -13.83 -10.51 -7.99
N THR A 342 -14.71 -10.14 -7.06
CA THR A 342 -14.42 -10.16 -5.61
C THR A 342 -14.07 -11.57 -5.14
N ASP A 343 -14.85 -12.57 -5.51
CA ASP A 343 -14.61 -13.98 -5.15
C ASP A 343 -13.29 -14.50 -5.72
N TYR A 344 -12.97 -14.11 -6.96
CA TYR A 344 -11.71 -14.45 -7.60
C TYR A 344 -10.51 -13.87 -6.84
N MET A 345 -10.55 -12.56 -6.51
CA MET A 345 -9.49 -11.89 -5.78
C MET A 345 -9.36 -12.40 -4.33
N ASN A 346 -10.48 -12.68 -3.66
CA ASN A 346 -10.47 -13.28 -2.32
C ASN A 346 -9.90 -14.70 -2.33
N THR A 347 -10.09 -15.44 -3.42
CA THR A 347 -9.45 -16.75 -3.58
C THR A 347 -7.94 -16.61 -3.72
N ALA A 348 -7.45 -15.67 -4.55
CA ALA A 348 -6.03 -15.37 -4.67
C ALA A 348 -5.42 -14.93 -3.33
N ASN A 349 -6.06 -13.99 -2.63
CA ASN A 349 -5.65 -13.56 -1.29
C ASN A 349 -5.57 -14.74 -0.30
N SER A 350 -6.48 -15.73 -0.42
CA SER A 350 -6.48 -16.91 0.47
C SER A 350 -5.34 -17.87 0.17
N GLU A 351 -4.95 -18.01 -1.11
CA GLU A 351 -3.79 -18.79 -1.52
C GLU A 351 -2.50 -18.16 -0.95
N ASP A 352 -2.32 -16.83 -1.10
CA ASP A 352 -1.17 -16.10 -0.55
C ASP A 352 -1.13 -16.07 0.97
N LYS A 353 -2.28 -15.96 1.63
CA LYS A 353 -2.34 -15.90 3.09
C LYS A 353 -1.62 -17.07 3.75
N ALA A 354 -1.84 -18.27 3.25
CA ALA A 354 -1.21 -19.48 3.79
C ALA A 354 0.31 -19.43 3.64
N LEU A 355 0.81 -18.92 2.52
CA LEU A 355 2.25 -18.77 2.25
C LEU A 355 2.87 -17.70 3.15
N VAL A 356 2.31 -16.50 3.16
CA VAL A 356 2.80 -15.34 3.92
C VAL A 356 2.86 -15.65 5.42
N GLN A 357 1.81 -16.28 5.98
CA GLN A 357 1.81 -16.73 7.37
C GLN A 357 2.81 -17.87 7.60
N GLY A 358 2.98 -18.74 6.60
CA GLY A 358 3.99 -19.82 6.61
C GLY A 358 5.42 -19.27 6.63
N LEU A 359 5.72 -18.26 5.80
CA LEU A 359 7.01 -17.55 5.78
C LEU A 359 7.32 -16.93 7.15
N TYR A 360 6.36 -16.18 7.71
CA TYR A 360 6.51 -15.57 9.03
C TYR A 360 6.78 -16.63 10.12
N ARG A 361 5.99 -17.70 10.15
CA ARG A 361 6.19 -18.79 11.11
C ARG A 361 7.52 -19.51 10.91
N GLY A 362 7.86 -19.86 9.67
CA GLY A 362 9.09 -20.59 9.35
C GLY A 362 10.35 -19.80 9.72
N SER A 363 10.37 -18.49 9.40
CA SER A 363 11.50 -17.61 9.69
C SER A 363 11.75 -17.37 11.18
N SER A 364 10.88 -17.83 12.08
CA SER A 364 11.12 -17.75 13.54
C SER A 364 12.21 -18.69 14.04
N SER A 365 12.63 -19.67 13.23
CA SER A 365 13.64 -20.66 13.62
C SER A 365 15.07 -20.15 13.44
N GLN A 366 15.91 -20.28 14.48
CA GLN A 366 17.36 -20.00 14.39
C GLN A 366 18.18 -21.13 13.72
N LEU A 367 17.55 -22.26 13.47
CA LEU A 367 18.23 -23.45 12.92
C LEU A 367 18.26 -23.46 11.38
N LEU A 368 17.67 -22.44 10.74
CA LEU A 368 17.62 -22.38 9.30
C LEU A 368 18.97 -21.96 8.70
N PRO A 369 19.40 -22.61 7.61
CA PRO A 369 20.52 -22.11 6.81
C PRO A 369 20.12 -20.78 6.15
N LYS A 370 21.11 -20.08 5.58
CA LYS A 370 20.82 -18.94 4.71
C LYS A 370 20.02 -19.41 3.50
N GLY A 371 18.89 -18.76 3.23
CA GLY A 371 18.13 -18.94 2.01
C GLY A 371 18.90 -18.41 0.79
N THR A 372 18.41 -18.75 -0.39
CA THR A 372 18.89 -18.22 -1.67
C THR A 372 17.72 -17.70 -2.48
N LEU A 373 17.96 -16.71 -3.34
CA LEU A 373 16.96 -16.15 -4.22
C LEU A 373 17.09 -16.74 -5.63
N HIS A 374 15.95 -16.94 -6.28
CA HIS A 374 15.90 -17.27 -7.70
C HIS A 374 16.16 -16.02 -8.57
N PRO A 375 16.70 -16.13 -9.79
CA PRO A 375 16.96 -14.97 -10.67
C PRO A 375 15.79 -14.00 -10.87
N ILE A 376 14.54 -14.46 -10.85
CA ILE A 376 13.37 -13.58 -10.96
C ILE A 376 12.94 -12.92 -9.65
N GLU A 377 13.57 -13.25 -8.51
CA GLU A 377 13.31 -12.65 -7.20
C GLU A 377 14.20 -11.41 -6.94
N LYS A 378 14.71 -10.78 -7.99
CA LYS A 378 15.56 -9.57 -7.89
C LYS A 378 14.89 -8.45 -7.08
N ASN A 379 13.58 -8.34 -7.13
CA ASN A 379 12.83 -7.32 -6.40
C ASN A 379 12.94 -7.49 -4.87
N LEU A 380 13.09 -8.71 -4.36
CA LEU A 380 13.33 -8.96 -2.92
C LEU A 380 14.66 -8.36 -2.47
N TRP A 381 15.69 -8.50 -3.30
CA TRP A 381 16.99 -7.86 -3.05
C TRP A 381 16.91 -6.33 -3.11
N GLN A 382 16.13 -5.77 -4.04
CA GLN A 382 15.88 -4.32 -4.08
C GLN A 382 15.14 -3.84 -2.83
N PHE A 383 14.18 -4.61 -2.32
CA PHE A 383 13.50 -4.31 -1.06
C PHE A 383 14.47 -4.38 0.14
N THR A 384 15.40 -5.32 0.16
CA THR A 384 16.47 -5.36 1.18
C THR A 384 17.34 -4.11 1.14
N LYS A 385 17.71 -3.62 -0.05
CA LYS A 385 18.45 -2.35 -0.24
C LYS A 385 17.65 -1.15 0.26
N TYR A 386 16.34 -1.12 -0.02
CA TYR A 386 15.45 -0.09 0.52
C TYR A 386 15.47 -0.09 2.06
N LEU A 387 15.31 -1.25 2.70
CA LEU A 387 15.33 -1.37 4.16
C LEU A 387 16.67 -0.93 4.75
N SER A 388 17.80 -1.28 4.14
CA SER A 388 19.14 -0.85 4.56
C SER A 388 19.26 0.68 4.53
N ARG A 389 18.86 1.31 3.42
CA ARG A 389 18.94 2.76 3.25
C ARG A 389 18.10 3.54 4.28
N ILE A 390 16.89 3.06 4.58
CA ILE A 390 15.98 3.74 5.50
C ILE A 390 16.36 3.50 6.97
N SER A 391 16.95 2.35 7.28
CA SER A 391 17.31 1.97 8.65
C SER A 391 18.63 2.59 9.12
N SER A 392 19.45 3.09 8.20
CA SER A 392 20.69 3.82 8.49
C SER A 392 20.40 5.28 8.82
#